data_a54a168309c5d363260ad44524ca4a18
#
_entry.id   a54a168309c5d363260ad44524ca4a18
#
_cell.length_a   1.000
_cell.length_b   1.000
_cell.length_c   1.000
_cell.angle_alpha   90.00
_cell.angle_beta   90.00
_cell.angle_gamma   90.00
#
_symmetry.space_group_name_H-M   'P 1'
#
loop_
_entity.id
_entity.type
_entity.pdbx_description
1 polymer ?
#
loop_
_entity_poly.entity_id
_entity_poly.type
_entity_poly.pdbx_seq_one_letter_code
_entity_poly.pdbx_strand_id
1 'polypeptide(L)'
;MTILHVDAITKSFGGVTAVDTVSLSIEAGELFCLLGPSGCGKSTTLRTIAGFEQPDSGQIRINGNDVTTTEPHRRNCSMVFQDWALFPNKTVRENVAFGLRMHDVETAERQQRVEETLSLVEMADHAAKQPDALSGGQKQRVALARSLAVEPEILLLDEPLSNLDRKLREAMQLEIKSIQRETDTTMVYVTHDQDEAFTLADRIGIVNDGRIVQTGPPAEVYTDPTNRFVESFLGTTNFITCEVAAIAEQTPQAKSATDGGTPTVELATPFAERIPAPELDHLDPGETVTVSIRPERVSVATTETDTTDSWLFAAAGTVEQRLHRGSRIRYELAVGETTLITERRIDERLAAEVGDSVTVGCQPQAVTFFDADGRRLR
;
A
#
# COMPACT_ATOMS: atom_id res chain seq x y z
N MET A 1 -14.88 8.48 15.18
CA MET A 1 -14.30 9.49 16.10
C MET A 1 -12.79 9.33 16.07
N THR A 2 -12.07 10.43 15.75
CA THR A 2 -10.59 10.40 15.63
C THR A 2 -9.96 10.10 16.99
N ILE A 3 -9.20 9.01 17.07
CA ILE A 3 -8.49 8.58 18.28
C ILE A 3 -7.03 8.98 18.28
N LEU A 4 -6.37 8.95 17.10
CA LEU A 4 -4.99 9.41 16.90
C LEU A 4 -4.98 10.57 15.93
N HIS A 5 -4.36 11.67 16.33
CA HIS A 5 -4.09 12.82 15.48
C HIS A 5 -2.60 13.18 15.55
N VAL A 6 -1.93 13.10 14.42
CA VAL A 6 -0.54 13.50 14.23
C VAL A 6 -0.55 14.73 13.34
N ASP A 7 0.06 15.82 13.80
CA ASP A 7 0.07 17.10 13.11
C ASP A 7 1.51 17.56 12.84
N ALA A 8 1.87 17.53 11.56
CA ALA A 8 3.12 18.05 11.00
C ALA A 8 4.39 17.64 11.77
N ILE A 9 4.46 16.37 12.23
CA ILE A 9 5.66 15.89 12.94
C ILE A 9 6.87 15.82 12.03
N THR A 10 8.01 16.28 12.54
CA THR A 10 9.31 16.17 11.90
C THR A 10 10.31 15.53 12.86
N LYS A 11 11.15 14.62 12.34
CA LYS A 11 12.22 13.97 13.09
C LYS A 11 13.46 13.79 12.25
N SER A 12 14.60 14.23 12.78
CA SER A 12 15.90 14.10 12.12
C SER A 12 16.90 13.39 13.04
N PHE A 13 17.84 12.68 12.44
CA PHE A 13 18.96 12.03 13.10
C PHE A 13 20.27 12.39 12.39
N GLY A 14 21.20 13.00 13.10
CA GLY A 14 22.55 13.30 12.54
C GLY A 14 22.51 14.10 11.23
N GLY A 15 21.52 14.98 11.06
CA GLY A 15 21.33 15.80 9.86
C GLY A 15 20.52 15.16 8.74
N VAL A 16 20.06 13.91 8.90
CA VAL A 16 19.14 13.24 7.97
C VAL A 16 17.72 13.32 8.52
N THR A 17 16.79 13.89 7.75
CA THR A 17 15.37 13.96 8.12
C THR A 17 14.71 12.63 7.78
N ALA A 18 14.32 11.88 8.82
CA ALA A 18 13.67 10.57 8.69
C ALA A 18 12.15 10.69 8.60
N VAL A 19 11.57 11.71 9.23
CA VAL A 19 10.13 12.05 9.17
C VAL A 19 10.04 13.53 8.85
N ASP A 20 9.34 13.89 7.81
CA ASP A 20 9.27 15.25 7.30
C ASP A 20 7.82 15.71 7.16
N THR A 21 7.37 16.49 8.15
CA THR A 21 6.05 17.14 8.15
C THR A 21 4.89 16.13 7.98
N VAL A 22 4.98 14.97 8.63
CA VAL A 22 3.96 13.92 8.56
C VAL A 22 2.73 14.32 9.35
N SER A 23 1.58 14.29 8.68
CA SER A 23 0.25 14.48 9.29
C SER A 23 -0.65 13.30 8.95
N LEU A 24 -1.38 12.79 9.95
CA LEU A 24 -2.38 11.73 9.76
C LEU A 24 -3.42 11.76 10.88
N SER A 25 -4.61 11.25 10.56
CA SER A 25 -5.69 11.06 11.52
C SER A 25 -6.25 9.65 11.37
N ILE A 26 -6.45 8.96 12.50
CA ILE A 26 -6.95 7.57 12.55
C ILE A 26 -8.20 7.55 13.42
N GLU A 27 -9.24 6.90 12.92
CA GLU A 27 -10.51 6.77 13.63
C GLU A 27 -10.46 5.58 14.62
N ALA A 28 -11.34 5.62 15.64
CA ALA A 28 -11.47 4.51 16.57
C ALA A 28 -11.91 3.22 15.85
N GLY A 29 -11.29 2.09 16.21
CA GLY A 29 -11.52 0.80 15.57
C GLY A 29 -10.92 0.65 14.17
N GLU A 30 -10.21 1.65 13.63
CA GLU A 30 -9.58 1.59 12.30
C GLU A 30 -8.26 0.81 12.33
N LEU A 31 -8.01 -0.03 11.33
CA LEU A 31 -6.70 -0.57 11.01
C LEU A 31 -6.06 0.29 9.90
N PHE A 32 -5.16 1.17 10.30
CA PHE A 32 -4.41 2.04 9.39
C PHE A 32 -3.03 1.48 9.09
N CYS A 33 -2.69 1.35 7.80
CA CYS A 33 -1.39 0.82 7.38
C CYS A 33 -0.47 1.91 6.85
N LEU A 34 0.75 2.03 7.40
CA LEU A 34 1.84 2.79 6.80
C LEU A 34 2.64 1.87 5.87
N LEU A 35 2.55 2.10 4.57
CA LEU A 35 3.19 1.31 3.53
C LEU A 35 4.23 2.15 2.79
N GLY A 36 5.40 1.58 2.47
CA GLY A 36 6.46 2.30 1.74
C GLY A 36 7.75 1.50 1.68
N PRO A 37 8.74 1.94 0.90
CA PRO A 37 10.05 1.28 0.78
C PRO A 37 10.79 1.25 2.11
N SER A 38 11.82 0.38 2.20
CA SER A 38 12.68 0.33 3.39
C SER A 38 13.43 1.65 3.57
N GLY A 39 13.49 2.14 4.81
CA GLY A 39 14.19 3.39 5.14
C GLY A 39 13.40 4.68 4.90
N CYS A 40 12.16 4.64 4.41
CA CYS A 40 11.36 5.86 4.14
C CYS A 40 10.75 6.54 5.38
N GLY A 41 11.04 6.09 6.61
CA GLY A 41 10.59 6.75 7.85
C GLY A 41 9.41 6.11 8.58
N LYS A 42 8.81 5.00 8.10
CA LYS A 42 7.64 4.35 8.72
C LYS A 42 7.84 3.96 10.18
N SER A 43 8.88 3.17 10.48
CA SER A 43 9.17 2.74 11.87
C SER A 43 9.54 3.92 12.76
N THR A 44 10.18 4.96 12.21
CA THR A 44 10.46 6.21 12.95
C THR A 44 9.16 6.92 13.29
N THR A 45 8.22 7.04 12.34
CA THR A 45 6.88 7.60 12.59
C THR A 45 6.16 6.80 13.67
N LEU A 46 6.16 5.46 13.59
CA LEU A 46 5.52 4.60 14.57
C LEU A 46 6.14 4.76 15.97
N ARG A 47 7.48 4.78 16.06
CA ARG A 47 8.21 4.98 17.33
C ARG A 47 7.99 6.37 17.91
N THR A 48 7.80 7.38 17.06
CA THR A 48 7.45 8.73 17.48
C THR A 48 6.03 8.77 18.08
N ILE A 49 5.07 8.07 17.47
CA ILE A 49 3.70 7.90 18.01
C ILE A 49 3.76 7.15 19.35
N ALA A 50 4.58 6.09 19.46
CA ALA A 50 4.76 5.31 20.68
C ALA A 50 5.51 6.08 21.80
N GLY A 51 6.21 7.18 21.48
CA GLY A 51 6.98 7.98 22.42
C GLY A 51 8.42 7.50 22.68
N PHE A 52 8.90 6.52 21.91
CA PHE A 52 10.31 6.10 21.93
C PHE A 52 11.22 7.15 21.28
N GLU A 53 10.68 7.93 20.34
CA GLU A 53 11.33 9.07 19.74
C GLU A 53 10.51 10.34 20.01
N GLN A 54 11.17 11.43 20.35
CA GLN A 54 10.50 12.73 20.43
C GLN A 54 10.61 13.43 19.07
N PRO A 55 9.54 13.97 18.52
CA PRO A 55 9.61 14.78 17.31
C PRO A 55 10.37 16.07 17.57
N ASP A 56 11.07 16.57 16.55
CA ASP A 56 11.77 17.86 16.61
C ASP A 56 10.77 19.03 16.46
N SER A 57 9.64 18.79 15.79
CA SER A 57 8.50 19.72 15.66
C SER A 57 7.20 18.95 15.41
N GLY A 58 6.06 19.63 15.50
CA GLY A 58 4.73 19.05 15.34
C GLY A 58 4.13 18.56 16.65
N GLN A 59 2.96 17.92 16.58
CA GLN A 59 2.18 17.51 17.75
C GLN A 59 1.54 16.14 17.55
N ILE A 60 1.41 15.37 18.63
CA ILE A 60 0.72 14.07 18.65
C ILE A 60 -0.35 14.11 19.74
N ARG A 61 -1.58 13.77 19.36
CA ARG A 61 -2.70 13.64 20.29
C ARG A 61 -3.29 12.24 20.23
N ILE A 62 -3.51 11.65 21.39
CA ILE A 62 -4.25 10.38 21.55
C ILE A 62 -5.49 10.70 22.36
N ASN A 63 -6.67 10.36 21.83
CA ASN A 63 -7.97 10.62 22.43
C ASN A 63 -8.12 12.09 22.86
N GLY A 64 -7.65 13.02 22.00
CA GLY A 64 -7.68 14.45 22.22
C GLY A 64 -6.60 15.00 23.17
N ASN A 65 -5.88 14.15 23.90
CA ASN A 65 -4.82 14.54 24.83
C ASN A 65 -3.49 14.69 24.11
N ASP A 66 -2.78 15.78 24.33
CA ASP A 66 -1.42 15.98 23.82
C ASP A 66 -0.45 15.03 24.54
N VAL A 67 0.18 14.15 23.77
CA VAL A 67 1.16 13.17 24.25
C VAL A 67 2.55 13.38 23.64
N THR A 68 2.79 14.50 22.98
CA THR A 68 4.02 14.77 22.21
C THR A 68 5.29 14.53 23.02
N THR A 69 5.32 14.99 24.27
CA THR A 69 6.47 14.83 25.18
C THR A 69 6.26 13.76 26.26
N THR A 70 5.12 13.04 26.21
CA THR A 70 4.79 12.01 27.19
C THR A 70 5.67 10.76 26.95
N GLU A 71 6.21 10.20 28.02
CA GLU A 71 7.03 8.99 27.99
C GLU A 71 6.22 7.76 27.51
N PRO A 72 6.83 6.75 26.83
CA PRO A 72 6.12 5.61 26.24
C PRO A 72 5.18 4.88 27.21
N HIS A 73 5.63 4.62 28.43
CA HIS A 73 4.85 3.87 29.43
C HIS A 73 3.63 4.63 29.99
N ARG A 74 3.50 5.92 29.67
CA ARG A 74 2.37 6.78 30.07
C ARG A 74 1.43 7.10 28.93
N ARG A 75 1.75 6.63 27.69
CA ARG A 75 0.84 6.73 26.56
C ARG A 75 -0.09 5.51 26.57
N ASN A 76 -1.37 5.75 26.33
CA ASN A 76 -2.32 4.64 26.22
C ASN A 76 -2.21 3.92 24.86
N CYS A 77 -1.00 3.46 24.55
CA CYS A 77 -0.70 2.66 23.37
C CYS A 77 0.29 1.54 23.71
N SER A 78 0.16 0.42 23.01
CA SER A 78 1.09 -0.70 23.10
C SER A 78 1.79 -0.91 21.77
N MET A 79 3.00 -1.48 21.78
CA MET A 79 3.77 -1.73 20.56
C MET A 79 4.25 -3.17 20.47
N VAL A 80 4.04 -3.79 19.30
CA VAL A 80 4.66 -5.05 18.90
C VAL A 80 5.84 -4.73 17.98
N PHE A 81 7.03 -5.17 18.38
CA PHE A 81 8.26 -4.96 17.65
C PHE A 81 8.51 -6.07 16.61
N GLN A 82 9.30 -5.77 15.61
CA GLN A 82 9.66 -6.69 14.52
C GLN A 82 10.30 -8.01 15.02
N ASP A 83 11.10 -7.97 16.09
CA ASP A 83 11.76 -9.12 16.72
C ASP A 83 10.95 -9.72 17.89
N TRP A 84 9.66 -9.33 18.02
CA TRP A 84 8.73 -9.72 19.08
C TRP A 84 9.12 -9.26 20.47
N ALA A 85 10.38 -9.01 20.76
CA ALA A 85 10.92 -8.55 22.05
C ALA A 85 10.36 -9.31 23.28
N LEU A 86 10.21 -10.64 23.17
CA LEU A 86 9.74 -11.47 24.28
C LEU A 86 10.80 -11.58 25.35
N PHE A 87 10.39 -11.61 26.62
CA PHE A 87 11.29 -11.85 27.75
C PHE A 87 11.72 -13.33 27.77
N PRO A 88 12.99 -13.65 27.47
CA PRO A 88 13.42 -15.03 27.23
C PRO A 88 13.34 -15.90 28.49
N ASN A 89 13.51 -15.30 29.66
CA ASN A 89 13.50 -16.00 30.96
C ASN A 89 12.12 -16.06 31.62
N LYS A 90 11.06 -15.68 30.89
CA LYS A 90 9.67 -15.71 31.36
C LYS A 90 8.86 -16.67 30.51
N THR A 91 7.91 -17.36 31.15
CA THR A 91 6.92 -18.17 30.44
C THR A 91 6.01 -17.29 29.56
N VAL A 92 5.24 -17.91 28.66
CA VAL A 92 4.21 -17.24 27.86
C VAL A 92 3.23 -16.47 28.76
N ARG A 93 2.71 -17.12 29.79
CA ARG A 93 1.83 -16.49 30.80
C ARG A 93 2.48 -15.28 31.46
N GLU A 94 3.73 -15.38 31.86
CA GLU A 94 4.47 -14.30 32.49
C GLU A 94 4.82 -13.15 31.55
N ASN A 95 5.06 -13.45 30.25
CA ASN A 95 5.21 -12.42 29.22
C ASN A 95 3.94 -11.60 29.08
N VAL A 96 2.78 -12.24 28.94
CA VAL A 96 1.48 -11.56 28.80
C VAL A 96 1.11 -10.79 30.07
N ALA A 97 1.36 -11.37 31.25
CA ALA A 97 1.07 -10.74 32.54
C ALA A 97 2.00 -9.55 32.86
N PHE A 98 3.08 -9.33 32.08
CA PHE A 98 4.11 -8.34 32.47
C PHE A 98 3.56 -6.91 32.50
N GLY A 99 2.91 -6.48 31.41
CA GLY A 99 2.31 -5.14 31.32
C GLY A 99 1.27 -4.89 32.41
N LEU A 100 0.39 -5.87 32.62
CA LEU A 100 -0.64 -5.77 33.67
C LEU A 100 -0.05 -5.59 35.08
N ARG A 101 1.12 -6.21 35.36
CA ARG A 101 1.84 -6.00 36.63
C ARG A 101 2.41 -4.60 36.76
N MET A 102 2.90 -4.02 35.66
CA MET A 102 3.44 -2.65 35.66
C MET A 102 2.36 -1.59 35.83
N HIS A 103 1.13 -1.92 35.49
CA HIS A 103 -0.06 -1.07 35.71
C HIS A 103 -0.79 -1.39 37.02
N ASP A 104 -0.15 -2.16 37.93
CA ASP A 104 -0.69 -2.50 39.25
C ASP A 104 -2.08 -3.17 39.23
N VAL A 105 -2.42 -3.88 38.14
CA VAL A 105 -3.69 -4.62 37.99
C VAL A 105 -3.77 -5.69 39.07
N GLU A 106 -4.93 -5.77 39.75
CA GLU A 106 -5.19 -6.72 40.84
C GLU A 106 -4.99 -8.17 40.39
N THR A 107 -4.51 -9.04 41.29
CA THR A 107 -4.03 -10.39 40.93
C THR A 107 -5.10 -11.25 40.28
N ALA A 108 -6.34 -11.22 40.78
CA ALA A 108 -7.43 -12.03 40.22
C ALA A 108 -7.82 -11.55 38.80
N GLU A 109 -7.98 -10.25 38.65
CA GLU A 109 -8.26 -9.61 37.35
C GLU A 109 -7.12 -9.87 36.33
N ARG A 110 -5.86 -9.73 36.75
CA ARG A 110 -4.69 -10.03 35.92
C ARG A 110 -4.69 -11.47 35.43
N GLN A 111 -5.02 -12.44 36.29
CA GLN A 111 -5.11 -13.86 35.89
C GLN A 111 -6.20 -14.05 34.84
N GLN A 112 -7.37 -13.48 35.06
CA GLN A 112 -8.49 -13.56 34.12
C GLN A 112 -8.12 -12.96 32.77
N ARG A 113 -7.60 -11.73 32.71
CA ARG A 113 -7.21 -11.07 31.46
C ARG A 113 -6.13 -11.85 30.68
N VAL A 114 -5.15 -12.43 31.39
CA VAL A 114 -4.12 -13.27 30.77
C VAL A 114 -4.74 -14.52 30.14
N GLU A 115 -5.69 -15.19 30.80
CA GLU A 115 -6.34 -16.38 30.29
C GLU A 115 -7.23 -16.06 29.08
N GLU A 116 -8.01 -14.99 29.14
CA GLU A 116 -8.83 -14.50 28.04
C GLU A 116 -7.98 -14.14 26.82
N THR A 117 -6.90 -13.37 27.03
CA THR A 117 -6.03 -12.93 25.93
C THR A 117 -5.26 -14.12 25.31
N LEU A 118 -4.78 -15.08 26.12
CA LEU A 118 -4.14 -16.28 25.60
C LEU A 118 -5.12 -17.17 24.83
N SER A 119 -6.38 -17.21 25.22
CA SER A 119 -7.43 -17.90 24.49
C SER A 119 -7.72 -17.23 23.16
N LEU A 120 -7.80 -15.89 23.13
CA LEU A 120 -8.03 -15.07 21.93
C LEU A 120 -6.97 -15.35 20.84
N VAL A 121 -5.69 -15.52 21.23
CA VAL A 121 -4.58 -15.79 20.29
C VAL A 121 -4.24 -17.30 20.18
N GLU A 122 -5.10 -18.21 20.64
CA GLU A 122 -4.92 -19.66 20.61
C GLU A 122 -3.60 -20.16 21.25
N MET A 123 -3.17 -19.53 22.35
CA MET A 123 -1.92 -19.86 23.06
C MET A 123 -2.13 -20.38 24.47
N ALA A 124 -3.36 -20.69 24.89
CA ALA A 124 -3.69 -21.16 26.23
C ALA A 124 -2.91 -22.44 26.63
N ASP A 125 -2.81 -23.42 25.72
CA ASP A 125 -2.08 -24.67 25.94
C ASP A 125 -0.56 -24.50 26.04
N HIS A 126 -0.06 -23.30 25.68
CA HIS A 126 1.37 -23.00 25.69
C HIS A 126 1.78 -22.08 26.84
N ALA A 127 0.85 -21.74 27.74
CA ALA A 127 1.03 -20.75 28.81
C ALA A 127 2.26 -20.99 29.71
N ALA A 128 2.65 -22.25 29.92
CA ALA A 128 3.81 -22.65 30.77
C ALA A 128 5.14 -22.72 30.01
N LYS A 129 5.14 -22.63 28.66
CA LYS A 129 6.37 -22.69 27.85
C LYS A 129 7.16 -21.38 27.91
N GLN A 130 8.47 -21.50 27.67
CA GLN A 130 9.35 -20.34 27.44
C GLN A 130 9.46 -20.01 25.93
N PRO A 131 9.84 -18.78 25.55
CA PRO A 131 9.92 -18.35 24.14
C PRO A 131 10.83 -19.18 23.24
N ASP A 132 11.89 -19.78 23.77
CA ASP A 132 12.81 -20.64 23.02
C ASP A 132 12.16 -21.94 22.52
N ALA A 133 11.12 -22.43 23.24
CA ALA A 133 10.33 -23.60 22.87
C ALA A 133 9.17 -23.30 21.88
N LEU A 134 9.08 -22.07 21.35
CA LEU A 134 8.00 -21.63 20.47
C LEU A 134 8.48 -21.46 19.02
N SER A 135 7.58 -21.77 18.06
CA SER A 135 7.78 -21.39 16.65
C SER A 135 7.67 -19.86 16.45
N GLY A 136 8.10 -19.37 15.30
CA GLY A 136 8.00 -17.94 14.96
C GLY A 136 6.57 -17.39 15.07
N GLY A 137 5.58 -18.07 14.50
CA GLY A 137 4.17 -17.69 14.61
C GLY A 137 3.65 -17.71 16.04
N GLN A 138 4.07 -18.71 16.85
CA GLN A 138 3.70 -18.74 18.27
C GLN A 138 4.32 -17.57 19.05
N LYS A 139 5.57 -17.19 18.75
CA LYS A 139 6.19 -15.98 19.33
C LYS A 139 5.42 -14.73 18.98
N GLN A 140 5.00 -14.60 17.71
CA GLN A 140 4.18 -13.50 17.24
C GLN A 140 2.85 -13.39 18.00
N ARG A 141 2.13 -14.50 18.16
CA ARG A 141 0.87 -14.58 18.92
C ARG A 141 1.07 -14.15 20.38
N VAL A 142 2.16 -14.59 21.02
CA VAL A 142 2.49 -14.17 22.41
C VAL A 142 2.81 -12.69 22.50
N ALA A 143 3.54 -12.12 21.53
CA ALA A 143 3.84 -10.68 21.49
C ALA A 143 2.57 -9.85 21.31
N LEU A 144 1.67 -10.31 20.43
CA LEU A 144 0.35 -9.70 20.23
C LEU A 144 -0.50 -9.77 21.51
N ALA A 145 -0.60 -10.96 22.14
CA ALA A 145 -1.29 -11.14 23.40
C ALA A 145 -0.77 -10.24 24.50
N ARG A 146 0.57 -10.13 24.67
CA ARG A 146 1.19 -9.24 25.64
C ARG A 146 0.77 -7.79 25.46
N SER A 147 0.66 -7.35 24.22
CA SER A 147 0.30 -5.98 23.88
C SER A 147 -1.20 -5.71 23.99
N LEU A 148 -2.05 -6.72 23.74
CA LEU A 148 -3.52 -6.63 23.89
C LEU A 148 -3.99 -6.74 25.34
N ALA A 149 -3.30 -7.51 26.18
CA ALA A 149 -3.72 -7.77 27.55
C ALA A 149 -3.90 -6.50 28.41
N VAL A 150 -3.18 -5.44 28.08
CA VAL A 150 -3.30 -4.14 28.76
C VAL A 150 -4.45 -3.27 28.23
N GLU A 151 -5.22 -3.76 27.26
CA GLU A 151 -6.34 -3.08 26.63
C GLU A 151 -5.98 -1.66 26.15
N PRO A 152 -4.98 -1.53 25.25
CA PRO A 152 -4.53 -0.23 24.78
C PRO A 152 -5.59 0.44 23.89
N GLU A 153 -5.69 1.76 23.91
CA GLU A 153 -6.51 2.52 22.94
C GLU A 153 -5.97 2.34 21.50
N ILE A 154 -4.64 2.19 21.36
CA ILE A 154 -3.98 2.04 20.07
C ILE A 154 -2.92 0.95 20.16
N LEU A 155 -2.98 -0.01 19.24
CA LEU A 155 -1.95 -1.03 19.05
C LEU A 155 -1.07 -0.67 17.85
N LEU A 156 0.22 -0.54 18.09
CA LEU A 156 1.23 -0.21 17.09
C LEU A 156 2.01 -1.47 16.70
N LEU A 157 2.09 -1.78 15.40
CA LEU A 157 2.67 -3.01 14.88
C LEU A 157 3.80 -2.67 13.90
N ASP A 158 5.07 -2.88 14.29
CA ASP A 158 6.27 -2.56 13.48
C ASP A 158 6.75 -3.80 12.74
N GLU A 159 6.37 -3.95 11.47
CA GLU A 159 6.68 -5.09 10.59
C GLU A 159 6.52 -6.47 11.27
N PRO A 160 5.37 -6.74 11.91
CA PRO A 160 5.24 -7.89 12.81
C PRO A 160 5.37 -9.24 12.11
N LEU A 161 5.11 -9.34 10.81
CA LEU A 161 5.09 -10.58 10.04
C LEU A 161 6.35 -10.81 9.18
N SER A 162 7.32 -9.88 9.21
CA SER A 162 8.49 -9.91 8.34
C SER A 162 9.39 -11.15 8.51
N ASN A 163 9.41 -11.74 9.72
CA ASN A 163 10.23 -12.91 10.06
C ASN A 163 9.53 -14.25 9.85
N LEU A 164 8.34 -14.27 9.20
CA LEU A 164 7.54 -15.48 8.98
C LEU A 164 7.64 -15.95 7.53
N ASP A 165 7.55 -17.26 7.32
CA ASP A 165 7.38 -17.83 5.99
C ASP A 165 6.02 -17.41 5.39
N ARG A 166 5.89 -17.52 4.06
CA ARG A 166 4.72 -17.04 3.32
C ARG A 166 3.40 -17.62 3.83
N LYS A 167 3.32 -18.95 4.03
CA LYS A 167 2.07 -19.62 4.44
C LYS A 167 1.63 -19.18 5.83
N LEU A 168 2.59 -19.06 6.73
CA LEU A 168 2.32 -18.62 8.11
C LEU A 168 1.96 -17.12 8.12
N ARG A 169 2.58 -16.31 7.28
CA ARG A 169 2.26 -14.88 7.13
C ARG A 169 0.82 -14.69 6.68
N GLU A 170 0.38 -15.39 5.61
CA GLU A 170 -1.00 -15.33 5.13
C GLU A 170 -2.02 -15.72 6.22
N ALA A 171 -1.73 -16.76 7.02
CA ALA A 171 -2.59 -17.17 8.14
C ALA A 171 -2.63 -16.10 9.24
N MET A 172 -1.48 -15.51 9.60
CA MET A 172 -1.39 -14.49 10.64
C MET A 172 -2.04 -13.17 10.24
N GLN A 173 -2.04 -12.80 8.96
CA GLN A 173 -2.80 -11.64 8.46
C GLN A 173 -4.30 -11.78 8.78
N LEU A 174 -4.88 -12.92 8.43
CA LEU A 174 -6.31 -13.19 8.71
C LEU A 174 -6.60 -13.17 10.22
N GLU A 175 -5.69 -13.70 11.02
CA GLU A 175 -5.83 -13.71 12.47
C GLU A 175 -5.76 -12.29 13.07
N ILE A 176 -4.79 -11.47 12.67
CA ILE A 176 -4.70 -10.05 13.10
C ILE A 176 -6.00 -9.30 12.75
N LYS A 177 -6.52 -9.49 11.53
CA LYS A 177 -7.78 -8.84 11.12
C LYS A 177 -8.98 -9.35 11.93
N SER A 178 -9.02 -10.66 12.27
CA SER A 178 -10.07 -11.22 13.13
C SER A 178 -10.01 -10.64 14.54
N ILE A 179 -8.83 -10.60 15.13
CA ILE A 179 -8.61 -10.04 16.47
C ILE A 179 -9.01 -8.56 16.50
N GLN A 180 -8.57 -7.78 15.50
CA GLN A 180 -8.93 -6.37 15.40
C GLN A 180 -10.44 -6.15 15.39
N ARG A 181 -11.18 -6.97 14.62
CA ARG A 181 -12.65 -6.89 14.55
C ARG A 181 -13.33 -7.34 15.85
N GLU A 182 -12.80 -8.38 16.50
CA GLU A 182 -13.37 -8.92 17.74
C GLU A 182 -13.18 -7.98 18.93
N THR A 183 -12.02 -7.30 18.98
CA THR A 183 -11.66 -6.40 20.08
C THR A 183 -12.00 -4.93 19.80
N ASP A 184 -12.38 -4.58 18.57
CA ASP A 184 -12.55 -3.18 18.09
C ASP A 184 -11.34 -2.28 18.39
N THR A 185 -10.14 -2.90 18.47
CA THR A 185 -8.89 -2.19 18.79
C THR A 185 -8.42 -1.39 17.59
N THR A 186 -8.10 -0.11 17.79
CA THR A 186 -7.45 0.72 16.77
C THR A 186 -6.02 0.23 16.54
N MET A 187 -5.63 0.01 15.29
CA MET A 187 -4.29 -0.51 14.96
C MET A 187 -3.57 0.39 13.97
N VAL A 188 -2.27 0.64 14.23
CA VAL A 188 -1.35 1.24 13.24
C VAL A 188 -0.33 0.18 12.85
N TYR A 189 -0.38 -0.24 11.60
CA TYR A 189 0.42 -1.33 11.07
C TYR A 189 1.48 -0.78 10.11
N VAL A 190 2.74 -1.12 10.33
CA VAL A 190 3.84 -0.77 9.42
C VAL A 190 4.27 -1.99 8.64
N THR A 191 4.37 -1.85 7.32
CA THR A 191 4.93 -2.89 6.44
C THR A 191 5.57 -2.28 5.19
N HIS A 192 6.38 -3.07 4.50
CA HIS A 192 6.83 -2.83 3.14
C HIS A 192 6.18 -3.81 2.14
N ASP A 193 5.35 -4.74 2.62
CA ASP A 193 4.64 -5.74 1.82
C ASP A 193 3.26 -5.19 1.42
N GLN A 194 3.02 -5.10 0.12
CA GLN A 194 1.77 -4.59 -0.44
C GLN A 194 0.60 -5.53 -0.16
N ASP A 195 0.83 -6.85 -0.25
CA ASP A 195 -0.22 -7.85 -0.01
C ASP A 195 -0.74 -7.76 1.44
N GLU A 196 0.16 -7.51 2.41
CA GLU A 196 -0.23 -7.26 3.81
C GLU A 196 -1.12 -6.03 3.92
N ALA A 197 -0.69 -4.90 3.36
CA ALA A 197 -1.42 -3.65 3.43
C ALA A 197 -2.80 -3.75 2.77
N PHE A 198 -2.89 -4.36 1.58
CA PHE A 198 -4.16 -4.54 0.87
C PHE A 198 -5.12 -5.52 1.57
N THR A 199 -4.58 -6.52 2.29
CA THR A 199 -5.38 -7.53 3.00
C THR A 199 -5.93 -7.00 4.32
N LEU A 200 -5.11 -6.24 5.05
CA LEU A 200 -5.39 -5.86 6.43
C LEU A 200 -6.09 -4.51 6.56
N ALA A 201 -5.65 -3.51 5.81
CA ALA A 201 -5.95 -2.12 6.10
C ALA A 201 -7.38 -1.70 5.71
N ASP A 202 -7.97 -0.87 6.53
CA ASP A 202 -9.16 -0.09 6.18
C ASP A 202 -8.74 1.16 5.38
N ARG A 203 -7.59 1.77 5.74
CA ARG A 203 -6.91 2.82 4.98
C ARG A 203 -5.40 2.61 4.99
N ILE A 204 -4.76 3.02 3.88
CA ILE A 204 -3.30 2.97 3.69
C ILE A 204 -2.76 4.39 3.59
N GLY A 205 -1.63 4.66 4.25
CA GLY A 205 -0.79 5.82 4.03
C GLY A 205 0.50 5.41 3.34
N ILE A 206 0.69 5.84 2.09
CA ILE A 206 1.93 5.59 1.35
C ILE A 206 3.00 6.58 1.82
N VAL A 207 4.12 6.05 2.31
CA VAL A 207 5.25 6.85 2.80
C VAL A 207 6.39 6.80 1.79
N ASN A 208 6.90 7.96 1.41
CA ASN A 208 8.12 8.12 0.62
C ASN A 208 8.96 9.28 1.15
N ASP A 209 10.27 9.07 1.28
CA ASP A 209 11.23 10.10 1.72
C ASP A 209 10.78 10.90 2.96
N GLY A 210 10.28 10.17 3.96
CA GLY A 210 9.82 10.75 5.24
C GLY A 210 8.44 11.41 5.20
N ARG A 211 7.73 11.39 4.07
CA ARG A 211 6.44 12.05 3.90
C ARG A 211 5.33 11.06 3.55
N ILE A 212 4.10 11.34 3.97
CA ILE A 212 2.93 10.65 3.46
C ILE A 212 2.55 11.30 2.12
N VAL A 213 2.65 10.53 1.03
CA VAL A 213 2.39 11.02 -0.34
C VAL A 213 0.96 10.78 -0.80
N GLN A 214 0.29 9.78 -0.23
CA GLN A 214 -1.13 9.50 -0.47
C GLN A 214 -1.74 8.76 0.70
N THR A 215 -3.02 9.00 0.99
CA THR A 215 -3.79 8.26 1.99
C THR A 215 -5.18 7.98 1.44
N GLY A 216 -5.67 6.77 1.66
CA GLY A 216 -7.02 6.37 1.22
C GLY A 216 -7.31 4.90 1.45
N PRO A 217 -8.54 4.44 1.16
CA PRO A 217 -8.85 3.01 1.09
C PRO A 217 -7.93 2.28 0.10
N PRO A 218 -7.57 1.01 0.33
CA PRO A 218 -6.64 0.26 -0.53
C PRO A 218 -7.00 0.30 -2.02
N ALA A 219 -8.28 0.08 -2.34
CA ALA A 219 -8.75 0.09 -3.73
C ALA A 219 -8.59 1.46 -4.40
N GLU A 220 -8.86 2.56 -3.68
CA GLU A 220 -8.70 3.93 -4.19
C GLU A 220 -7.23 4.25 -4.43
N VAL A 221 -6.35 3.96 -3.47
CA VAL A 221 -4.91 4.22 -3.59
C VAL A 221 -4.30 3.48 -4.79
N TYR A 222 -4.81 2.26 -5.10
CA TYR A 222 -4.38 1.47 -6.25
C TYR A 222 -4.92 2.01 -7.58
N THR A 223 -6.20 2.42 -7.63
CA THR A 223 -6.86 2.80 -8.89
C THR A 223 -6.73 4.28 -9.22
N ASP A 224 -6.50 5.13 -8.21
CA ASP A 224 -6.39 6.58 -8.32
C ASP A 224 -5.08 7.11 -7.69
N PRO A 225 -3.89 6.68 -8.17
CA PRO A 225 -2.59 7.11 -7.64
C PRO A 225 -2.38 8.62 -7.89
N THR A 226 -1.91 9.33 -6.87
CA THR A 226 -1.69 10.77 -6.94
C THR A 226 -0.44 11.17 -7.72
N ASN A 227 0.52 10.24 -7.86
CA ASN A 227 1.76 10.48 -8.59
C ASN A 227 2.36 9.16 -9.12
N ARG A 228 3.35 9.31 -10.02
CA ARG A 228 4.06 8.20 -10.66
C ARG A 228 4.76 7.28 -9.65
N PHE A 229 5.24 7.82 -8.50
CA PHE A 229 5.85 6.99 -7.46
C PHE A 229 4.83 6.00 -6.89
N VAL A 230 3.65 6.48 -6.48
CA VAL A 230 2.58 5.61 -5.95
C VAL A 230 2.17 4.57 -6.98
N GLU A 231 1.99 4.97 -8.24
CA GLU A 231 1.67 4.08 -9.35
C GLU A 231 2.69 2.94 -9.47
N SER A 232 3.99 3.27 -9.54
CA SER A 232 5.07 2.29 -9.69
C SER A 232 5.31 1.45 -8.44
N PHE A 233 5.12 2.05 -7.27
CA PHE A 233 5.34 1.37 -6.00
C PHE A 233 4.30 0.28 -5.74
N LEU A 234 3.03 0.50 -6.12
CA LEU A 234 1.94 -0.44 -5.86
C LEU A 234 1.82 -1.58 -6.90
N GLY A 235 2.74 -1.69 -7.83
CA GLY A 235 2.78 -2.80 -8.77
C GLY A 235 3.52 -2.47 -10.06
N THR A 236 3.69 -3.50 -10.87
CA THR A 236 4.23 -3.32 -12.23
C THR A 236 3.28 -2.44 -13.04
N THR A 237 3.84 -1.51 -13.80
CA THR A 237 3.05 -0.69 -14.73
C THR A 237 3.88 -0.39 -15.99
N ASN A 238 3.21 -0.19 -17.12
CA ASN A 238 3.82 0.28 -18.34
C ASN A 238 3.83 1.81 -18.33
N PHE A 239 5.01 2.42 -18.38
CA PHE A 239 5.14 3.87 -18.57
C PHE A 239 5.58 4.16 -20.00
N ILE A 240 4.78 4.95 -20.71
CA ILE A 240 5.03 5.37 -22.08
C ILE A 240 5.24 6.87 -22.05
N THR A 241 6.45 7.32 -22.38
CA THR A 241 6.74 8.75 -22.51
C THR A 241 6.21 9.24 -23.84
N CYS A 242 5.33 10.22 -23.81
CA CYS A 242 4.69 10.83 -24.96
C CYS A 242 4.98 12.34 -24.99
N GLU A 243 4.78 12.95 -26.15
CA GLU A 243 4.87 14.39 -26.33
C GLU A 243 3.51 14.91 -26.83
N VAL A 244 3.07 16.06 -26.34
CA VAL A 244 1.86 16.73 -26.86
C VAL A 244 2.14 17.18 -28.30
N ALA A 245 1.52 16.50 -29.27
CA ALA A 245 1.83 16.68 -30.69
C ALA A 245 1.07 17.83 -31.34
N ALA A 246 -0.21 17.98 -31.03
CA ALA A 246 -1.06 19.04 -31.58
C ALA A 246 -2.35 19.16 -30.74
N ILE A 247 -2.92 20.37 -30.78
CA ILE A 247 -4.31 20.59 -30.37
C ILE A 247 -5.11 20.56 -31.67
N ALA A 248 -5.76 19.44 -31.99
CA ALA A 248 -6.55 19.35 -33.21
C ALA A 248 -7.88 20.09 -33.03
N GLU A 249 -8.07 21.16 -33.77
CA GLU A 249 -9.42 21.70 -33.99
C GLU A 249 -10.20 20.64 -34.79
N GLN A 250 -11.31 20.13 -34.24
CA GLN A 250 -12.17 19.20 -34.98
C GLN A 250 -12.59 19.81 -36.30
N THR A 251 -12.13 19.26 -37.42
CA THR A 251 -12.62 19.60 -38.75
C THR A 251 -14.07 19.13 -38.84
N PRO A 252 -15.03 19.99 -39.15
CA PRO A 252 -16.45 19.65 -39.17
C PRO A 252 -16.77 18.79 -40.40
N GLN A 253 -16.61 17.47 -40.29
CA GLN A 253 -17.15 16.49 -41.23
C GLN A 253 -17.94 15.41 -40.48
N ALA A 254 -19.08 15.81 -39.88
CA ALA A 254 -20.31 15.02 -39.80
C ALA A 254 -21.39 15.89 -39.12
N LYS A 255 -22.43 16.16 -39.86
CA LYS A 255 -23.61 16.93 -39.52
C LYS A 255 -24.16 16.65 -38.11
N SER A 256 -24.00 17.63 -37.19
CA SER A 256 -25.05 18.08 -36.28
C SER A 256 -24.56 19.41 -35.63
N ALA A 257 -25.14 20.53 -36.06
CA ALA A 257 -24.83 21.83 -35.51
C ALA A 257 -25.46 21.97 -34.13
N THR A 258 -24.65 21.90 -33.04
CA THR A 258 -24.92 22.53 -31.73
C THR A 258 -23.88 22.20 -30.65
N ASP A 259 -22.67 21.68 -30.95
CA ASP A 259 -21.64 21.66 -29.92
C ASP A 259 -20.36 22.26 -30.48
N GLY A 260 -19.89 23.36 -29.88
CA GLY A 260 -18.60 23.96 -30.16
C GLY A 260 -17.52 22.91 -29.88
N GLY A 261 -16.82 22.46 -30.94
CA GLY A 261 -15.81 21.42 -30.83
C GLY A 261 -14.75 21.78 -29.79
N THR A 262 -14.68 21.00 -28.71
CA THR A 262 -13.59 21.12 -27.74
C THR A 262 -12.31 20.67 -28.43
N PRO A 263 -11.21 21.43 -28.36
CA PRO A 263 -9.94 21.01 -28.90
C PRO A 263 -9.52 19.69 -28.27
N THR A 264 -9.12 18.73 -29.10
CA THR A 264 -8.67 17.41 -28.61
C THR A 264 -7.14 17.38 -28.65
N VAL A 265 -6.49 17.21 -27.50
CA VAL A 265 -5.07 17.00 -27.42
C VAL A 265 -4.74 15.59 -27.93
N GLU A 266 -3.71 15.49 -28.77
CA GLU A 266 -3.14 14.22 -29.22
C GLU A 266 -1.72 14.06 -28.70
N LEU A 267 -1.43 12.91 -28.13
CA LEU A 267 -0.10 12.53 -27.64
C LEU A 267 0.63 11.69 -28.71
N ALA A 268 1.81 12.10 -29.12
CA ALA A 268 2.70 11.33 -29.95
C ALA A 268 3.39 10.25 -29.11
N THR A 269 3.26 8.98 -29.52
CA THR A 269 3.84 7.83 -28.82
C THR A 269 5.12 7.34 -29.50
N PRO A 270 6.01 6.61 -28.78
CA PRO A 270 7.23 6.04 -29.38
C PRO A 270 6.96 4.92 -30.40
N PHE A 271 5.73 4.44 -30.55
CA PHE A 271 5.33 3.43 -31.53
C PHE A 271 4.51 4.02 -32.71
N ALA A 272 4.62 5.32 -32.95
CA ALA A 272 4.05 6.06 -34.06
C ALA A 272 2.51 6.23 -34.05
N GLU A 273 1.78 5.61 -33.15
CA GLU A 273 0.36 5.83 -32.94
C GLU A 273 0.14 7.10 -32.09
N ARG A 274 -0.98 7.78 -32.35
CA ARG A 274 -1.40 8.93 -31.54
C ARG A 274 -2.46 8.51 -30.56
N ILE A 275 -2.34 9.01 -29.33
CA ILE A 275 -3.31 8.77 -28.24
C ILE A 275 -4.13 10.05 -28.08
N PRO A 276 -5.46 10.03 -28.31
CA PRO A 276 -6.32 11.16 -27.96
C PRO A 276 -6.42 11.30 -26.44
N ALA A 277 -6.22 12.52 -25.94
CA ALA A 277 -6.25 12.85 -24.52
C ALA A 277 -7.04 14.17 -24.31
N PRO A 278 -8.37 14.15 -24.47
CA PRO A 278 -9.20 15.36 -24.42
C PRO A 278 -9.20 16.03 -23.04
N GLU A 279 -8.92 15.28 -21.97
CA GLU A 279 -8.78 15.77 -20.61
C GLU A 279 -7.53 16.62 -20.37
N LEU A 280 -6.59 16.63 -21.31
CA LEU A 280 -5.31 17.37 -21.23
C LEU A 280 -5.31 18.66 -22.06
N ASP A 281 -6.47 19.29 -22.28
CA ASP A 281 -6.66 20.49 -23.10
C ASP A 281 -5.91 21.74 -22.60
N HIS A 282 -5.39 21.67 -21.37
CA HIS A 282 -4.62 22.74 -20.72
C HIS A 282 -3.11 22.66 -21.00
N LEU A 283 -2.62 21.62 -21.69
CA LEU A 283 -1.20 21.43 -22.00
C LEU A 283 -0.81 22.07 -23.34
N ASP A 284 0.42 22.58 -23.39
CA ASP A 284 0.97 23.16 -24.61
C ASP A 284 1.67 22.10 -25.50
N PRO A 285 1.66 22.27 -26.85
CA PRO A 285 2.44 21.42 -27.75
C PRO A 285 3.92 21.36 -27.38
N GLY A 286 4.51 20.19 -27.38
CA GLY A 286 5.90 19.93 -26.98
C GLY A 286 6.07 19.57 -25.50
N GLU A 287 5.04 19.66 -24.67
CA GLU A 287 5.12 19.19 -23.28
C GLU A 287 5.20 17.66 -23.23
N THR A 288 5.95 17.17 -22.24
CA THR A 288 6.12 15.73 -22.01
C THR A 288 5.06 15.21 -21.06
N VAL A 289 4.37 14.14 -21.47
CA VAL A 289 3.37 13.43 -20.68
C VAL A 289 3.77 11.97 -20.57
N THR A 290 3.69 11.41 -19.38
CA THR A 290 3.84 9.96 -19.16
C THR A 290 2.46 9.32 -19.12
N VAL A 291 2.19 8.41 -20.04
CA VAL A 291 1.00 7.54 -20.04
C VAL A 291 1.33 6.29 -19.25
N SER A 292 0.52 5.95 -18.27
CA SER A 292 0.64 4.74 -17.48
C SER A 292 -0.49 3.77 -17.80
N ILE A 293 -0.15 2.49 -17.98
CA ILE A 293 -1.12 1.41 -18.23
C ILE A 293 -0.74 0.20 -17.38
N ARG A 294 -1.65 -0.25 -16.53
CA ARG A 294 -1.45 -1.48 -15.75
C ARG A 294 -1.38 -2.71 -16.67
N PRO A 295 -0.51 -3.71 -16.42
CA PRO A 295 -0.38 -4.91 -17.26
C PRO A 295 -1.69 -5.68 -17.49
N GLU A 296 -2.56 -5.74 -16.49
CA GLU A 296 -3.87 -6.38 -16.58
C GLU A 296 -4.88 -5.60 -17.43
N ARG A 297 -4.61 -4.32 -17.73
CA ARG A 297 -5.43 -3.43 -18.56
C ARG A 297 -4.94 -3.29 -20.00
N VAL A 298 -3.75 -3.82 -20.31
CA VAL A 298 -3.25 -3.87 -21.69
C VAL A 298 -4.06 -4.93 -22.46
N SER A 299 -4.72 -4.53 -23.52
CA SER A 299 -5.48 -5.42 -24.41
C SER A 299 -4.57 -5.98 -25.50
N VAL A 300 -4.77 -7.23 -25.87
CA VAL A 300 -4.01 -7.90 -26.95
C VAL A 300 -4.98 -8.66 -27.85
N ALA A 301 -4.95 -8.36 -29.15
CA ALA A 301 -5.65 -9.08 -30.19
C ALA A 301 -4.67 -9.98 -30.94
N THR A 302 -5.04 -11.25 -31.12
CA THR A 302 -4.20 -12.28 -31.77
C THR A 302 -4.74 -12.70 -33.12
N THR A 303 -5.94 -12.24 -33.49
CA THR A 303 -6.61 -12.55 -34.77
C THR A 303 -7.21 -11.28 -35.38
N GLU A 304 -7.38 -11.26 -36.72
CA GLU A 304 -8.07 -10.17 -37.44
C GLU A 304 -9.56 -10.01 -37.06
N THR A 305 -10.13 -11.02 -36.41
CA THR A 305 -11.53 -11.01 -35.95
C THR A 305 -11.72 -10.34 -34.60
N ASP A 306 -10.65 -10.08 -33.87
CA ASP A 306 -10.71 -9.36 -32.61
C ASP A 306 -11.01 -7.88 -32.90
N THR A 307 -12.11 -7.34 -32.34
CA THR A 307 -12.47 -5.94 -32.55
C THR A 307 -11.63 -5.01 -31.68
N THR A 308 -10.95 -4.05 -32.32
CA THR A 308 -10.14 -3.02 -31.65
C THR A 308 -10.80 -1.64 -31.66
N ASP A 309 -12.02 -1.54 -32.20
CA ASP A 309 -12.72 -0.26 -32.45
C ASP A 309 -12.98 0.58 -31.19
N SER A 310 -13.01 -0.07 -30.02
CA SER A 310 -13.20 0.61 -28.72
C SER A 310 -11.88 0.93 -27.99
N TRP A 311 -10.74 0.61 -28.58
CA TRP A 311 -9.44 0.86 -27.94
C TRP A 311 -9.00 2.31 -28.14
N LEU A 312 -8.30 2.84 -27.13
CA LEU A 312 -7.73 4.18 -27.17
C LEU A 312 -6.65 4.30 -28.26
N PHE A 313 -5.88 3.23 -28.45
CA PHE A 313 -4.93 3.03 -29.53
C PHE A 313 -4.81 1.55 -29.86
N ALA A 314 -4.31 1.25 -31.05
CA ALA A 314 -4.03 -0.11 -31.52
C ALA A 314 -2.72 -0.10 -32.31
N ALA A 315 -1.67 -0.70 -31.74
CA ALA A 315 -0.33 -0.75 -32.33
C ALA A 315 0.09 -2.19 -32.61
N ALA A 316 0.84 -2.39 -33.71
CA ALA A 316 1.44 -3.67 -34.02
C ALA A 316 2.56 -4.01 -33.03
N GLY A 317 2.56 -5.25 -32.55
CA GLY A 317 3.58 -5.73 -31.62
C GLY A 317 3.97 -7.17 -31.90
N THR A 318 5.01 -7.63 -31.24
CA THR A 318 5.51 -9.01 -31.31
C THR A 318 5.70 -9.54 -29.88
N VAL A 319 5.32 -10.79 -29.64
CA VAL A 319 5.56 -11.45 -28.34
C VAL A 319 7.05 -11.78 -28.21
N GLU A 320 7.77 -11.10 -27.32
CA GLU A 320 9.20 -11.37 -27.07
C GLU A 320 9.41 -12.42 -25.99
N GLN A 321 8.63 -12.36 -24.91
CA GLN A 321 8.76 -13.28 -23.79
C GLN A 321 7.40 -13.70 -23.24
N ARG A 322 7.37 -14.92 -22.69
CA ARG A 322 6.23 -15.48 -21.98
C ARG A 322 6.70 -16.13 -20.68
N LEU A 323 6.29 -15.58 -19.55
CA LEU A 323 6.72 -16.00 -18.22
C LEU A 323 5.54 -16.52 -17.40
N HIS A 324 5.61 -17.78 -16.97
CA HIS A 324 4.60 -18.36 -16.07
C HIS A 324 4.86 -17.94 -14.62
N ARG A 325 3.87 -17.29 -13.99
CA ARG A 325 3.89 -16.83 -12.61
C ARG A 325 2.74 -17.45 -11.80
N GLY A 326 2.76 -18.76 -11.65
CA GLY A 326 1.71 -19.49 -10.95
C GLY A 326 0.35 -19.36 -11.67
N SER A 327 -0.60 -18.65 -11.08
CA SER A 327 -1.96 -18.46 -11.65
C SER A 327 -2.03 -17.45 -12.79
N ARG A 328 -0.94 -16.73 -13.08
CA ARG A 328 -0.86 -15.70 -14.13
C ARG A 328 0.26 -16.01 -15.11
N ILE A 329 0.11 -15.46 -16.31
CA ILE A 329 1.14 -15.45 -17.34
C ILE A 329 1.43 -13.99 -17.68
N ARG A 330 2.71 -13.62 -17.60
CA ARG A 330 3.22 -12.34 -18.07
C ARG A 330 3.75 -12.50 -19.49
N TYR A 331 3.37 -11.59 -20.36
CA TYR A 331 3.92 -11.45 -21.70
C TYR A 331 4.65 -10.12 -21.80
N GLU A 332 5.81 -10.12 -22.43
CA GLU A 332 6.54 -8.94 -22.84
C GLU A 332 6.38 -8.79 -24.35
N LEU A 333 5.88 -7.64 -24.77
CA LEU A 333 5.46 -7.35 -26.14
C LEU A 333 6.33 -6.21 -26.67
N ALA A 334 7.11 -6.45 -27.72
CA ALA A 334 7.80 -5.37 -28.44
C ALA A 334 6.77 -4.59 -29.28
N VAL A 335 6.67 -3.28 -29.04
CA VAL A 335 5.77 -2.37 -29.74
C VAL A 335 6.59 -1.15 -30.16
N GLY A 336 6.97 -1.08 -31.44
CA GLY A 336 7.95 -0.08 -31.92
C GLY A 336 9.29 -0.23 -31.19
N GLU A 337 9.77 0.85 -30.57
CA GLU A 337 11.00 0.86 -29.76
C GLU A 337 10.73 0.62 -28.26
N THR A 338 9.50 0.30 -27.88
CA THR A 338 9.06 0.14 -26.47
C THR A 338 8.64 -1.29 -26.20
N THR A 339 8.90 -1.78 -24.99
CA THR A 339 8.36 -3.05 -24.50
C THR A 339 7.17 -2.78 -23.59
N LEU A 340 6.02 -3.35 -23.92
CA LEU A 340 4.83 -3.33 -23.08
C LEU A 340 4.63 -4.69 -22.40
N ILE A 341 4.23 -4.66 -21.14
CA ILE A 341 3.94 -5.85 -20.35
C ILE A 341 2.43 -6.04 -20.27
N THR A 342 1.93 -7.24 -20.53
CA THR A 342 0.57 -7.64 -20.19
C THR A 342 0.57 -8.86 -19.29
N GLU A 343 -0.40 -8.92 -18.37
CA GLU A 343 -0.63 -10.08 -17.52
C GLU A 343 -2.04 -10.64 -17.75
N ARG A 344 -2.13 -11.96 -17.88
CA ARG A 344 -3.39 -12.70 -18.02
C ARG A 344 -3.47 -13.81 -17.00
N ARG A 345 -4.67 -14.19 -16.63
CA ARG A 345 -4.89 -15.43 -15.89
C ARG A 345 -4.55 -16.62 -16.79
N ILE A 346 -4.17 -17.74 -16.19
CA ILE A 346 -3.77 -18.94 -16.96
C ILE A 346 -4.90 -19.50 -17.83
N ASP A 347 -6.15 -19.32 -17.41
CA ASP A 347 -7.36 -19.69 -18.12
C ASP A 347 -7.73 -18.70 -19.26
N GLU A 348 -7.17 -17.47 -19.22
CA GLU A 348 -7.33 -16.41 -20.22
C GLU A 348 -6.05 -16.17 -21.03
N ARG A 349 -5.20 -17.21 -21.15
CA ARG A 349 -3.93 -17.10 -21.87
C ARG A 349 -4.13 -16.64 -23.31
N LEU A 350 -3.19 -15.84 -23.81
CA LEU A 350 -3.16 -15.46 -25.22
C LEU A 350 -2.95 -16.70 -26.10
N ALA A 351 -3.63 -16.74 -27.26
CA ALA A 351 -3.42 -17.74 -28.28
C ALA A 351 -2.19 -17.42 -29.17
N ALA A 352 -1.16 -16.79 -28.58
CA ALA A 352 0.08 -16.38 -29.24
C ALA A 352 1.29 -16.98 -28.53
N GLU A 353 2.28 -17.36 -29.30
CA GLU A 353 3.57 -17.86 -28.85
C GLU A 353 4.66 -16.80 -29.06
N VAL A 354 5.85 -17.03 -28.50
CA VAL A 354 7.00 -16.14 -28.70
C VAL A 354 7.36 -16.06 -30.18
N GLY A 355 7.47 -14.85 -30.71
CA GLY A 355 7.69 -14.55 -32.12
C GLY A 355 6.43 -14.22 -32.91
N ASP A 356 5.25 -14.47 -32.37
CA ASP A 356 3.99 -14.14 -33.04
C ASP A 356 3.70 -12.65 -33.04
N SER A 357 3.12 -12.18 -34.16
CA SER A 357 2.62 -10.83 -34.30
C SER A 357 1.26 -10.70 -33.61
N VAL A 358 1.07 -9.58 -32.88
CA VAL A 358 -0.16 -9.27 -32.16
C VAL A 358 -0.51 -7.80 -32.35
N THR A 359 -1.77 -7.42 -32.12
CA THR A 359 -2.16 -6.02 -31.98
C THR A 359 -2.30 -5.70 -30.49
N VAL A 360 -1.66 -4.63 -30.02
CA VAL A 360 -1.61 -4.21 -28.62
C VAL A 360 -2.30 -2.88 -28.45
N GLY A 361 -3.10 -2.72 -27.42
CA GLY A 361 -3.78 -1.46 -27.10
C GLY A 361 -4.38 -1.46 -25.72
N CYS A 362 -5.27 -0.52 -25.43
CA CYS A 362 -6.01 -0.48 -24.18
C CYS A 362 -7.32 0.28 -24.34
N GLN A 363 -8.22 0.13 -23.38
CA GLN A 363 -9.45 0.93 -23.26
C GLN A 363 -9.13 2.35 -22.79
N PRO A 364 -9.91 3.40 -23.16
CA PRO A 364 -9.69 4.78 -22.69
C PRO A 364 -9.58 4.92 -21.17
N GLN A 365 -10.41 4.21 -20.42
CA GLN A 365 -10.39 4.22 -18.94
C GLN A 365 -9.24 3.43 -18.31
N ALA A 366 -8.37 2.84 -19.11
CA ALA A 366 -7.24 2.04 -18.64
C ALA A 366 -5.97 2.88 -18.41
N VAL A 367 -5.95 4.11 -18.87
CA VAL A 367 -4.78 4.99 -18.82
C VAL A 367 -4.84 5.97 -17.66
N THR A 368 -3.66 6.31 -17.17
CA THR A 368 -3.44 7.42 -16.23
C THR A 368 -2.33 8.29 -16.79
N PHE A 369 -2.48 9.62 -16.71
CA PHE A 369 -1.52 10.58 -17.23
C PHE A 369 -0.75 11.23 -16.09
N PHE A 370 0.56 11.44 -16.31
CA PHE A 370 1.43 12.15 -15.38
C PHE A 370 2.24 13.19 -16.13
N ASP A 371 2.47 14.35 -15.49
CA ASP A 371 3.36 15.38 -16.00
C ASP A 371 4.84 14.98 -15.93
N ALA A 372 5.72 15.87 -16.37
CA ALA A 372 7.17 15.64 -16.32
C ALA A 372 7.71 15.48 -14.89
N ASP A 373 7.06 16.07 -13.88
CA ASP A 373 7.41 15.95 -12.46
C ASP A 373 6.84 14.68 -11.82
N GLY A 374 6.07 13.88 -12.57
CA GLY A 374 5.40 12.67 -12.12
C GLY A 374 4.14 12.92 -11.32
N ARG A 375 3.54 14.12 -11.37
CA ARG A 375 2.25 14.43 -10.77
C ARG A 375 1.14 13.99 -11.70
N ARG A 376 0.06 13.45 -11.14
CA ARG A 376 -1.08 13.05 -11.93
C ARG A 376 -1.75 14.25 -12.58
N LEU A 377 -2.00 14.13 -13.89
CA LEU A 377 -2.85 15.03 -14.67
C LEU A 377 -4.31 14.54 -14.60
N ARG A 378 -5.25 15.45 -14.49
CA ARG A 378 -6.70 15.20 -14.40
C ARG A 378 -7.46 16.13 -15.33
#